data_de0ff701d68ed74fa5f433ed68987913
#
_entry.id   de0ff701d68ed74fa5f433ed68987913
#
_cell.length_a   1.000
_cell.length_b   1.000
_cell.length_c   1.000
_cell.angle_alpha   90.00
_cell.angle_beta   90.00
_cell.angle_gamma   90.00
#
_symmetry.space_group_name_H-M   'P 1'
#
loop_
_entity.id
_entity.type
_entity.pdbx_description
1 polymer ?
#
loop_
_entity_poly.entity_id
_entity_poly.type
_entity_poly.pdbx_seq_one_letter_code
_entity_poly.pdbx_strand_id
1 'polypeptide(L)'
;HPEAEVAEDGEEFIHLKRVVPVYRLTEGIKQRWLRAVMWRALEGYAEQMIDERKSWLAGDDSHWLPLPEAFKAVHFPDEIEQTEMARERLALEEFIRFQIQIQEKRKRFRSTIQALDCTGDDRLVKPYIEGLGFTLTGAQQRAWEDVARDMAGSFPMRRLLQGDVGSGKTAVAACAALRAIESGFSAVVLAPTEILAEQHYRVFGNWFSPLGITVHLHTGSKKTLGEIDPAQRELSMGDEALPPVVVGTHALV
;
A
#
# COMPACT_ATOMS: atom_id res chain seq x y z
N HIS A 1 34.20 -23.13 -20.51
CA HIS A 1 34.39 -23.96 -21.73
C HIS A 1 33.04 -24.02 -22.43
N PRO A 2 32.93 -23.69 -23.73
CA PRO A 2 31.74 -23.99 -24.49
C PRO A 2 31.65 -25.52 -24.62
N GLU A 3 30.59 -26.11 -24.05
CA GLU A 3 30.28 -27.51 -24.32
C GLU A 3 29.82 -27.63 -25.76
N ALA A 4 30.62 -28.30 -26.61
CA ALA A 4 30.20 -28.65 -27.96
C ALA A 4 29.23 -29.84 -27.86
N GLU A 5 28.01 -29.65 -28.28
CA GLU A 5 27.01 -30.72 -28.37
C GLU A 5 26.99 -31.26 -29.80
N VAL A 6 27.20 -32.56 -29.96
CA VAL A 6 26.97 -33.28 -31.19
C VAL A 6 25.53 -33.77 -31.21
N ALA A 7 24.72 -33.33 -32.17
CA ALA A 7 23.37 -33.82 -32.37
C ALA A 7 23.41 -35.20 -33.05
N GLU A 8 22.76 -36.21 -32.46
CA GLU A 8 22.51 -37.47 -33.12
C GLU A 8 21.29 -37.37 -34.06
N ASP A 9 21.33 -38.02 -35.21
CA ASP A 9 20.25 -37.99 -36.19
C ASP A 9 18.96 -38.59 -35.55
N GLY A 10 17.94 -37.74 -35.41
CA GLY A 10 16.63 -38.12 -34.86
C GLY A 10 16.24 -37.47 -33.50
N GLU A 11 17.17 -36.76 -32.83
CA GLU A 11 16.79 -35.96 -31.66
C GLU A 11 16.11 -34.64 -32.10
N GLU A 12 14.94 -34.37 -31.53
CA GLU A 12 14.32 -33.05 -31.64
C GLU A 12 15.32 -31.95 -31.23
N PHE A 13 15.56 -30.97 -32.11
CA PHE A 13 16.51 -29.86 -31.87
C PHE A 13 16.02 -28.85 -30.83
N ILE A 14 15.66 -29.34 -29.65
CA ILE A 14 15.15 -28.49 -28.53
C ILE A 14 16.26 -27.56 -28.01
N HIS A 15 17.53 -27.94 -28.21
CA HIS A 15 18.68 -27.27 -27.60
C HIS A 15 19.55 -26.49 -28.60
N LEU A 16 19.34 -26.65 -29.91
CA LEU A 16 20.19 -26.11 -30.96
C LEU A 16 19.38 -25.31 -31.99
N LYS A 17 20.02 -24.29 -32.60
CA LYS A 17 19.48 -23.45 -33.68
C LYS A 17 18.18 -22.70 -33.33
N ARG A 18 17.92 -22.41 -32.05
CA ARG A 18 16.77 -21.63 -31.56
C ARG A 18 17.11 -20.90 -30.27
N VAL A 19 16.28 -19.93 -29.89
CA VAL A 19 16.34 -19.30 -28.56
C VAL A 19 15.96 -20.33 -27.52
N VAL A 20 16.80 -20.51 -26.51
CA VAL A 20 16.56 -21.49 -25.44
C VAL A 20 16.64 -20.82 -24.05
N PRO A 21 15.81 -21.25 -23.09
CA PRO A 21 15.83 -20.67 -21.75
C PRO A 21 17.08 -21.09 -20.97
N VAL A 22 17.53 -20.20 -20.08
CA VAL A 22 18.56 -20.51 -19.08
C VAL A 22 17.89 -20.51 -17.70
N TYR A 23 17.74 -21.68 -17.12
CA TYR A 23 17.13 -21.86 -15.82
C TYR A 23 18.15 -21.74 -14.69
N ARG A 24 17.72 -21.23 -13.54
CA ARG A 24 18.50 -21.37 -12.31
C ARG A 24 18.42 -22.83 -11.88
N LEU A 25 19.59 -23.44 -11.72
CA LEU A 25 19.70 -24.87 -11.40
C LEU A 25 20.00 -25.04 -9.91
N THR A 26 19.56 -26.19 -9.36
CA THR A 26 20.00 -26.75 -8.10
C THR A 26 21.02 -27.86 -8.36
N GLU A 27 21.76 -28.24 -7.33
CA GLU A 27 22.78 -29.29 -7.41
C GLU A 27 22.19 -30.60 -7.96
N GLY A 28 22.91 -31.21 -8.91
CA GLY A 28 22.50 -32.46 -9.56
C GLY A 28 21.57 -32.29 -10.78
N ILE A 29 21.04 -31.11 -11.08
CA ILE A 29 20.18 -30.87 -12.23
C ILE A 29 20.96 -30.20 -13.36
N LYS A 30 20.85 -30.76 -14.59
CA LYS A 30 21.49 -30.20 -15.80
C LYS A 30 20.48 -29.37 -16.62
N GLN A 31 20.96 -28.29 -17.27
CA GLN A 31 20.15 -27.44 -18.16
C GLN A 31 19.41 -28.25 -19.23
N ARG A 32 20.11 -29.14 -19.89
CA ARG A 32 19.54 -29.96 -20.96
C ARG A 32 18.35 -30.79 -20.49
N TRP A 33 18.49 -31.45 -19.34
CA TRP A 33 17.43 -32.24 -18.75
C TRP A 33 16.20 -31.37 -18.40
N LEU A 34 16.41 -30.21 -17.75
CA LEU A 34 15.32 -29.33 -17.37
C LEU A 34 14.60 -28.74 -18.58
N ARG A 35 15.34 -28.34 -19.63
CA ARG A 35 14.75 -27.89 -20.90
C ARG A 35 13.86 -28.96 -21.52
N ALA A 36 14.34 -30.21 -21.59
CA ALA A 36 13.57 -31.32 -22.15
C ALA A 36 12.29 -31.64 -21.34
N VAL A 37 12.35 -31.52 -20.01
CA VAL A 37 11.16 -31.66 -19.15
C VAL A 37 10.17 -30.52 -19.40
N MET A 38 10.65 -29.28 -19.45
CA MET A 38 9.79 -28.11 -19.71
C MET A 38 9.15 -28.17 -21.10
N TRP A 39 9.91 -28.57 -22.12
CA TRP A 39 9.37 -28.76 -23.46
C TRP A 39 8.21 -29.74 -23.49
N ARG A 40 8.42 -30.95 -22.95
CA ARG A 40 7.38 -31.99 -22.89
C ARG A 40 6.15 -31.55 -22.07
N ALA A 41 6.38 -30.84 -20.97
CA ALA A 41 5.29 -30.31 -20.17
C ALA A 41 4.45 -29.29 -20.94
N LEU A 42 5.09 -28.38 -21.68
CA LEU A 42 4.38 -27.38 -22.49
C LEU A 42 3.64 -28.01 -23.66
N GLU A 43 4.24 -28.99 -24.37
CA GLU A 43 3.55 -29.72 -25.44
C GLU A 43 2.35 -30.51 -24.95
N GLY A 44 2.49 -31.19 -23.81
CA GLY A 44 1.42 -32.05 -23.29
C GLY A 44 0.31 -31.32 -22.56
N TYR A 45 0.58 -30.17 -21.95
CA TYR A 45 -0.33 -29.55 -20.99
C TYR A 45 -0.66 -28.08 -21.25
N ALA A 46 0.08 -27.37 -22.11
CA ALA A 46 -0.20 -25.93 -22.31
C ALA A 46 -1.62 -25.67 -22.81
N GLU A 47 -2.12 -26.50 -23.73
CA GLU A 47 -3.48 -26.34 -24.27
C GLU A 47 -4.60 -26.63 -23.25
N GLN A 48 -4.27 -27.22 -22.12
CA GLN A 48 -5.22 -27.48 -21.03
C GLN A 48 -5.31 -26.28 -20.06
N MET A 49 -4.46 -25.26 -20.24
CA MET A 49 -4.50 -24.04 -19.42
C MET A 49 -5.76 -23.22 -19.71
N ILE A 50 -6.47 -22.86 -18.67
CA ILE A 50 -7.67 -22.03 -18.78
C ILE A 50 -7.24 -20.55 -18.78
N ASP A 51 -7.52 -19.88 -19.88
CA ASP A 51 -7.34 -18.41 -19.95
C ASP A 51 -8.56 -17.72 -19.35
N GLU A 52 -8.50 -17.42 -18.04
CA GLU A 52 -9.59 -16.77 -17.30
C GLU A 52 -9.80 -15.31 -17.72
N ARG A 53 -8.85 -14.69 -18.42
CA ARG A 53 -8.92 -13.30 -18.87
C ARG A 53 -10.18 -13.02 -19.68
N LYS A 54 -10.60 -13.94 -20.55
CA LYS A 54 -11.81 -13.82 -21.36
C LYS A 54 -13.07 -13.59 -20.52
N SER A 55 -13.06 -14.01 -19.26
CA SER A 55 -14.17 -13.80 -18.33
C SER A 55 -14.08 -12.47 -17.56
N TRP A 56 -12.90 -11.84 -17.49
CA TRP A 56 -12.68 -10.63 -16.67
C TRP A 56 -12.61 -9.34 -17.46
N LEU A 57 -12.13 -9.40 -18.70
CA LEU A 57 -11.95 -8.24 -19.55
C LEU A 57 -13.00 -8.24 -20.66
N ALA A 58 -13.91 -7.28 -20.61
CA ALA A 58 -14.80 -6.98 -21.72
C ALA A 58 -14.09 -5.97 -22.63
N GLY A 59 -13.46 -6.44 -23.71
CA GLY A 59 -12.75 -5.56 -24.64
C GLY A 59 -12.09 -6.30 -25.80
N ASP A 60 -11.45 -5.55 -26.69
CA ASP A 60 -10.66 -6.11 -27.78
C ASP A 60 -9.34 -6.68 -27.24
N ASP A 61 -9.26 -7.99 -27.21
CA ASP A 61 -8.14 -8.77 -26.72
C ASP A 61 -7.17 -9.18 -27.82
N SER A 62 -7.35 -8.71 -29.03
CA SER A 62 -6.67 -9.21 -30.24
C SER A 62 -5.14 -9.03 -30.22
N HIS A 63 -4.62 -8.10 -29.41
CA HIS A 63 -3.20 -7.84 -29.30
C HIS A 63 -2.46 -8.68 -28.23
N TRP A 64 -3.20 -9.43 -27.41
CA TRP A 64 -2.61 -10.27 -26.39
C TRP A 64 -2.46 -11.72 -26.84
N LEU A 65 -1.31 -12.33 -26.62
CA LEU A 65 -1.13 -13.76 -26.83
C LEU A 65 -2.11 -14.58 -25.98
N PRO A 66 -2.70 -15.65 -26.50
CA PRO A 66 -3.36 -16.67 -25.68
C PRO A 66 -2.43 -17.19 -24.58
N LEU A 67 -2.99 -17.55 -23.43
CA LEU A 67 -2.18 -17.99 -22.29
C LEU A 67 -1.26 -19.19 -22.62
N PRO A 68 -1.74 -20.25 -23.31
CA PRO A 68 -0.87 -21.34 -23.73
C PRO A 68 0.32 -20.90 -24.59
N GLU A 69 0.07 -20.00 -25.55
CA GLU A 69 1.10 -19.46 -26.44
C GLU A 69 2.10 -18.59 -25.68
N ALA A 70 1.64 -17.78 -24.72
CA ALA A 70 2.53 -16.98 -23.88
C ALA A 70 3.46 -17.86 -23.03
N PHE A 71 2.97 -18.97 -22.48
CA PHE A 71 3.83 -19.92 -21.76
C PHE A 71 4.85 -20.60 -22.69
N LYS A 72 4.44 -21.01 -23.90
CA LYS A 72 5.38 -21.55 -24.88
C LYS A 72 6.44 -20.52 -25.28
N ALA A 73 6.02 -19.28 -25.60
CA ALA A 73 6.91 -18.23 -26.07
C ALA A 73 7.88 -17.68 -25.00
N VAL A 74 7.52 -17.69 -23.72
CA VAL A 74 8.46 -17.27 -22.65
C VAL A 74 9.59 -18.27 -22.44
N HIS A 75 9.38 -19.55 -22.78
CA HIS A 75 10.37 -20.62 -22.63
C HIS A 75 11.08 -20.95 -23.95
N PHE A 76 10.35 -21.06 -25.02
CA PHE A 76 10.87 -21.52 -26.32
C PHE A 76 10.30 -20.65 -27.45
N PRO A 77 10.66 -19.37 -27.51
CA PRO A 77 10.19 -18.49 -28.58
C PRO A 77 10.83 -18.86 -29.91
N ASP A 78 10.15 -18.61 -31.00
CA ASP A 78 10.75 -18.68 -32.34
C ASP A 78 11.68 -17.50 -32.60
N GLU A 79 11.24 -16.28 -32.14
CA GLU A 79 11.99 -15.04 -32.20
C GLU A 79 12.04 -14.39 -30.81
N ILE A 80 13.13 -13.63 -30.52
CA ILE A 80 13.36 -13.07 -29.19
C ILE A 80 12.29 -12.05 -28.78
N GLU A 81 11.71 -11.36 -29.76
CA GLU A 81 10.65 -10.37 -29.59
C GLU A 81 9.36 -10.97 -29.00
N GLN A 82 9.08 -12.22 -29.34
CA GLN A 82 7.93 -12.95 -28.78
C GLN A 82 8.05 -13.13 -27.25
N THR A 83 9.28 -13.17 -26.74
CA THR A 83 9.51 -13.29 -25.29
C THR A 83 9.01 -12.06 -24.53
N GLU A 84 9.15 -10.86 -25.10
CA GLU A 84 8.67 -9.63 -24.48
C GLU A 84 7.14 -9.61 -24.44
N MET A 85 6.48 -9.92 -25.56
CA MET A 85 5.02 -10.03 -25.62
C MET A 85 4.48 -11.08 -24.63
N ALA A 86 5.17 -12.21 -24.54
CA ALA A 86 4.80 -13.28 -23.60
C ALA A 86 4.96 -12.84 -22.13
N ARG A 87 6.05 -12.13 -21.80
CA ARG A 87 6.26 -11.57 -20.46
C ARG A 87 5.22 -10.54 -20.08
N GLU A 88 4.89 -9.63 -20.99
CA GLU A 88 3.83 -8.64 -20.76
C GLU A 88 2.48 -9.33 -20.53
N ARG A 89 2.16 -10.35 -21.32
CA ARG A 89 0.94 -11.14 -21.14
C ARG A 89 0.88 -11.82 -19.77
N LEU A 90 1.96 -12.46 -19.33
CA LEU A 90 2.01 -13.13 -18.03
C LEU A 90 2.03 -12.13 -16.87
N ALA A 91 2.72 -11.01 -17.01
CA ALA A 91 2.70 -9.94 -16.03
C ALA A 91 1.29 -9.36 -15.86
N LEU A 92 0.54 -9.16 -16.94
CA LEU A 92 -0.86 -8.74 -16.89
C LEU A 92 -1.72 -9.70 -16.05
N GLU A 93 -1.54 -11.01 -16.24
CA GLU A 93 -2.24 -12.05 -15.48
C GLU A 93 -1.97 -11.94 -13.97
N GLU A 94 -0.69 -11.81 -13.59
CA GLU A 94 -0.28 -11.63 -12.20
C GLU A 94 -0.85 -10.33 -11.61
N PHE A 95 -0.82 -9.23 -12.35
CA PHE A 95 -1.39 -7.96 -11.90
C PHE A 95 -2.90 -8.04 -11.69
N ILE A 96 -3.63 -8.68 -12.60
CA ILE A 96 -5.09 -8.86 -12.46
C ILE A 96 -5.39 -9.68 -11.20
N ARG A 97 -4.73 -10.81 -11.00
CA ARG A 97 -4.90 -11.65 -9.80
C ARG A 97 -4.59 -10.88 -8.53
N PHE A 98 -3.52 -10.11 -8.53
CA PHE A 98 -3.15 -9.27 -7.39
C PHE A 98 -4.20 -8.19 -7.11
N GLN A 99 -4.73 -7.53 -8.14
CA GLN A 99 -5.80 -6.54 -7.99
C GLN A 99 -7.09 -7.15 -7.46
N ILE A 100 -7.47 -8.34 -7.93
CA ILE A 100 -8.63 -9.07 -7.40
C ILE A 100 -8.46 -9.31 -5.89
N GLN A 101 -7.31 -9.83 -5.46
CA GLN A 101 -7.02 -10.07 -4.05
C GLN A 101 -7.10 -8.79 -3.20
N ILE A 102 -6.60 -7.66 -3.73
CA ILE A 102 -6.70 -6.36 -3.06
C ILE A 102 -8.17 -5.94 -2.93
N GLN A 103 -8.96 -6.06 -3.99
CA GLN A 103 -10.37 -5.68 -3.97
C GLN A 103 -11.18 -6.57 -3.03
N GLU A 104 -10.92 -7.86 -2.98
CA GLU A 104 -11.55 -8.77 -2.01
C GLU A 104 -11.20 -8.39 -0.56
N LYS A 105 -9.94 -8.09 -0.26
CA LYS A 105 -9.52 -7.62 1.06
C LYS A 105 -10.22 -6.30 1.43
N ARG A 106 -10.31 -5.36 0.48
CA ARG A 106 -11.05 -4.10 0.67
C ARG A 106 -12.53 -4.34 0.94
N LYS A 107 -13.17 -5.23 0.17
CA LYS A 107 -14.59 -5.59 0.36
C LYS A 107 -14.82 -6.20 1.73
N ARG A 108 -14.00 -7.17 2.14
CA ARG A 108 -14.08 -7.79 3.47
C ARG A 108 -13.91 -6.76 4.59
N PHE A 109 -12.92 -5.89 4.48
CA PHE A 109 -12.68 -4.83 5.46
C PHE A 109 -13.91 -3.92 5.61
N ARG A 110 -14.48 -3.47 4.48
CA ARG A 110 -15.67 -2.61 4.48
C ARG A 110 -16.91 -3.30 5.04
N SER A 111 -17.05 -4.61 4.87
CA SER A 111 -18.20 -5.36 5.40
C SER A 111 -18.09 -5.72 6.88
N THR A 112 -16.89 -5.69 7.46
CA THR A 112 -16.63 -6.18 8.82
C THR A 112 -16.47 -5.05 9.83
N ILE A 113 -16.02 -3.86 9.42
CA ILE A 113 -15.69 -2.76 10.32
C ILE A 113 -16.57 -1.56 9.98
N GLN A 114 -17.32 -1.09 10.96
CA GLN A 114 -18.08 0.14 10.87
C GLN A 114 -17.16 1.34 11.14
N ALA A 115 -17.32 2.43 10.38
CA ALA A 115 -16.62 3.67 10.63
C ALA A 115 -17.13 4.34 11.92
N LEU A 116 -16.23 5.06 12.57
CA LEU A 116 -16.61 6.07 13.54
C LEU A 116 -17.13 7.30 12.77
N ASP A 117 -18.24 7.86 13.21
CA ASP A 117 -18.78 9.08 12.60
C ASP A 117 -17.91 10.29 12.98
N CYS A 118 -17.04 10.67 12.07
CA CYS A 118 -16.13 11.81 12.21
C CYS A 118 -16.54 12.95 11.26
N THR A 119 -17.81 13.31 11.23
CA THR A 119 -18.33 14.42 10.42
C THR A 119 -17.79 15.77 10.86
N GLY A 120 -17.66 16.01 12.18
CA GLY A 120 -17.19 17.27 12.75
C GLY A 120 -17.97 18.52 12.28
N ASP A 121 -17.67 19.65 12.88
CA ASP A 121 -18.29 20.96 12.57
C ASP A 121 -17.28 22.07 12.23
N ASP A 122 -16.01 21.73 12.05
CA ASP A 122 -14.86 22.62 11.79
C ASP A 122 -14.52 23.60 12.93
N ARG A 123 -15.11 23.43 14.13
CA ARG A 123 -14.85 24.30 15.27
C ARG A 123 -13.41 24.31 15.77
N LEU A 124 -12.67 23.23 15.55
CA LEU A 124 -11.24 23.11 15.88
C LEU A 124 -10.35 23.20 14.63
N VAL A 125 -10.77 22.62 13.52
CA VAL A 125 -9.99 22.61 12.27
C VAL A 125 -9.83 24.02 11.70
N LYS A 126 -10.89 24.82 11.67
CA LYS A 126 -10.86 26.17 11.11
C LYS A 126 -9.94 27.11 11.90
N PRO A 127 -10.06 27.26 13.25
CA PRO A 127 -9.11 28.07 14.02
C PRO A 127 -7.66 27.56 13.94
N TYR A 128 -7.47 26.24 13.85
CA TYR A 128 -6.14 25.67 13.64
C TYR A 128 -5.52 26.14 12.33
N ILE A 129 -6.25 26.04 11.21
CA ILE A 129 -5.75 26.47 9.89
C ILE A 129 -5.44 27.99 9.90
N GLU A 130 -6.29 28.79 10.50
CA GLU A 130 -6.11 30.25 10.64
C GLU A 130 -4.88 30.59 11.52
N GLY A 131 -4.59 29.77 12.52
CA GLY A 131 -3.45 29.93 13.45
C GLY A 131 -2.11 29.39 12.97
N LEU A 132 -2.04 28.73 11.80
CA LEU A 132 -0.80 28.08 11.30
C LEU A 132 0.33 29.09 10.98
N GLY A 133 0.06 30.40 10.83
CA GLY A 133 1.04 31.41 10.39
C GLY A 133 1.42 31.30 8.90
N PHE A 134 0.83 30.36 8.15
CA PHE A 134 0.94 30.22 6.70
C PHE A 134 -0.38 29.70 6.12
N THR A 135 -0.61 29.96 4.84
CA THR A 135 -1.81 29.48 4.14
C THR A 135 -1.54 28.09 3.57
N LEU A 136 -2.49 27.16 3.71
CA LEU A 136 -2.41 25.87 3.06
C LEU A 136 -2.34 26.03 1.54
N THR A 137 -1.45 25.31 0.91
CA THR A 137 -1.39 25.25 -0.56
C THR A 137 -2.65 24.61 -1.13
N GLY A 138 -2.98 24.88 -2.39
CA GLY A 138 -4.15 24.25 -3.03
C GLY A 138 -4.09 22.70 -3.04
N ALA A 139 -2.88 22.11 -3.04
CA ALA A 139 -2.71 20.65 -2.94
C ALA A 139 -3.01 20.14 -1.52
N GLN A 140 -2.55 20.84 -0.49
CA GLN A 140 -2.85 20.51 0.91
C GLN A 140 -4.33 20.65 1.21
N GLN A 141 -4.98 21.70 0.68
CA GLN A 141 -6.41 21.92 0.86
C GLN A 141 -7.23 20.79 0.22
N ARG A 142 -6.94 20.43 -1.04
CA ARG A 142 -7.60 19.29 -1.68
C ARG A 142 -7.38 17.97 -0.93
N ALA A 143 -6.15 17.74 -0.46
CA ALA A 143 -5.84 16.56 0.34
C ALA A 143 -6.65 16.52 1.66
N TRP A 144 -6.79 17.67 2.32
CA TRP A 144 -7.63 17.80 3.51
C TRP A 144 -9.12 17.54 3.20
N GLU A 145 -9.65 18.14 2.14
CA GLU A 145 -11.05 17.94 1.71
C GLU A 145 -11.36 16.46 1.43
N ASP A 146 -10.41 15.78 0.79
CA ASP A 146 -10.51 14.33 0.55
C ASP A 146 -10.50 13.52 1.87
N VAL A 147 -9.60 13.85 2.80
CA VAL A 147 -9.53 13.23 4.12
C VAL A 147 -10.82 13.47 4.90
N ALA A 148 -11.31 14.69 4.95
CA ALA A 148 -12.55 15.06 5.64
C ALA A 148 -13.76 14.27 5.09
N ARG A 149 -13.83 14.14 3.76
CA ARG A 149 -14.89 13.37 3.08
C ARG A 149 -14.81 11.88 3.44
N ASP A 150 -13.62 11.31 3.46
CA ASP A 150 -13.43 9.90 3.82
C ASP A 150 -13.76 9.64 5.29
N MET A 151 -13.41 10.57 6.20
CA MET A 151 -13.69 10.45 7.62
C MET A 151 -15.20 10.58 7.96
N ALA A 152 -15.95 11.31 7.16
CA ALA A 152 -17.41 11.41 7.26
C ALA A 152 -18.12 10.24 6.57
N GLY A 153 -17.38 9.32 5.95
CA GLY A 153 -17.92 8.19 5.22
C GLY A 153 -18.38 7.04 6.12
N SER A 154 -19.16 6.13 5.57
CA SER A 154 -19.65 4.93 6.26
C SER A 154 -18.60 3.85 6.50
N PHE A 155 -17.39 4.00 5.93
CA PHE A 155 -16.29 3.05 6.06
C PHE A 155 -15.06 3.71 6.67
N PRO A 156 -14.27 3.00 7.51
CA PRO A 156 -13.04 3.54 8.07
C PRO A 156 -12.09 4.02 6.97
N MET A 157 -11.62 5.26 7.08
CA MET A 157 -10.65 5.82 6.14
C MET A 157 -9.34 5.02 6.16
N ARG A 158 -8.82 4.72 4.98
CA ARG A 158 -7.49 4.15 4.76
C ARG A 158 -6.83 4.89 3.60
N ARG A 159 -6.22 6.02 3.90
CA ARG A 159 -5.64 6.91 2.89
C ARG A 159 -4.14 7.04 3.08
N LEU A 160 -3.39 6.91 2.00
CA LEU A 160 -1.97 7.24 1.96
C LEU A 160 -1.82 8.73 1.55
N LEU A 161 -1.21 9.52 2.42
CA LEU A 161 -0.81 10.90 2.11
C LEU A 161 0.65 10.93 1.69
N GLN A 162 0.91 11.18 0.42
CA GLN A 162 2.25 11.21 -0.16
C GLN A 162 2.64 12.63 -0.57
N GLY A 163 3.92 12.95 -0.43
CA GLY A 163 4.50 14.23 -0.83
C GLY A 163 5.95 14.31 -0.37
N ASP A 164 6.70 15.28 -0.88
CA ASP A 164 8.10 15.50 -0.56
C ASP A 164 8.33 15.88 0.92
N VAL A 165 9.59 15.79 1.36
CA VAL A 165 9.98 16.29 2.68
C VAL A 165 9.71 17.80 2.74
N GLY A 166 9.08 18.26 3.82
CA GLY A 166 8.69 19.67 3.95
C GLY A 166 7.40 20.08 3.23
N SER A 167 6.71 19.18 2.52
CA SER A 167 5.44 19.49 1.83
C SER A 167 4.24 19.73 2.76
N GLY A 168 4.44 19.74 4.09
CA GLY A 168 3.40 20.03 5.08
C GLY A 168 2.40 18.90 5.35
N LYS A 169 2.76 17.63 5.07
CA LYS A 169 1.91 16.46 5.37
C LYS A 169 1.41 16.42 6.82
N THR A 170 2.25 16.85 7.75
CA THR A 170 1.92 16.91 9.18
C THR A 170 0.78 17.88 9.48
N ALA A 171 0.68 19.00 8.74
CA ALA A 171 -0.43 19.94 8.90
C ALA A 171 -1.78 19.31 8.47
N VAL A 172 -1.79 18.55 7.38
CA VAL A 172 -2.99 17.82 6.94
C VAL A 172 -3.35 16.70 7.93
N ALA A 173 -2.35 15.99 8.47
CA ALA A 173 -2.58 14.99 9.51
C ALA A 173 -3.13 15.60 10.81
N ALA A 174 -2.70 16.82 11.16
CA ALA A 174 -3.26 17.57 12.29
C ALA A 174 -4.74 17.91 12.08
N CYS A 175 -5.14 18.33 10.86
CA CYS A 175 -6.56 18.52 10.54
C CYS A 175 -7.37 17.23 10.75
N ALA A 176 -6.84 16.08 10.35
CA ALA A 176 -7.52 14.80 10.56
C ALA A 176 -7.66 14.45 12.06
N ALA A 177 -6.62 14.69 12.85
CA ALA A 177 -6.68 14.49 14.30
C ALA A 177 -7.74 15.41 14.96
N LEU A 178 -7.77 16.69 14.57
CA LEU A 178 -8.75 17.65 15.07
C LEU A 178 -10.18 17.27 14.69
N ARG A 179 -10.39 16.76 13.48
CA ARG A 179 -11.69 16.26 13.03
C ARG A 179 -12.19 15.11 13.90
N ALA A 180 -11.32 14.17 14.27
CA ALA A 180 -11.67 13.10 15.18
C ALA A 180 -12.04 13.65 16.58
N ILE A 181 -11.29 14.62 17.09
CA ILE A 181 -11.54 15.25 18.41
C ILE A 181 -12.85 16.01 18.41
N GLU A 182 -13.17 16.78 17.37
CA GLU A 182 -14.46 17.47 17.21
C GLU A 182 -15.64 16.49 17.27
N SER A 183 -15.42 15.28 16.77
CA SER A 183 -16.43 14.22 16.76
C SER A 183 -16.46 13.39 18.06
N GLY A 184 -15.71 13.81 19.09
CA GLY A 184 -15.69 13.16 20.41
C GLY A 184 -14.73 11.97 20.54
N PHE A 185 -13.83 11.77 19.58
CA PHE A 185 -12.87 10.66 19.57
C PHE A 185 -11.44 11.13 19.86
N SER A 186 -10.66 10.32 20.56
CA SER A 186 -9.22 10.51 20.71
C SER A 186 -8.50 10.24 19.38
N ALA A 187 -7.38 10.92 19.17
CA ALA A 187 -6.51 10.67 18.02
C ALA A 187 -5.18 10.05 18.45
N VAL A 188 -4.69 9.09 17.69
CA VAL A 188 -3.37 8.46 17.90
C VAL A 188 -2.47 8.72 16.71
N VAL A 189 -1.25 9.22 16.98
CA VAL A 189 -0.22 9.47 15.98
C VAL A 189 0.94 8.51 16.23
N LEU A 190 1.14 7.56 15.31
CA LEU A 190 2.22 6.59 15.40
C LEU A 190 3.43 7.06 14.60
N ALA A 191 4.59 7.04 15.23
CA ALA A 191 5.88 7.31 14.62
C ALA A 191 6.78 6.06 14.64
N PRO A 192 7.64 5.84 13.63
CA PRO A 192 8.50 4.66 13.58
C PRO A 192 9.62 4.65 14.63
N THR A 193 10.01 5.82 15.14
CA THR A 193 11.08 5.96 16.15
C THR A 193 10.67 6.91 17.28
N GLU A 194 11.30 6.76 18.44
CA GLU A 194 11.05 7.63 19.59
C GLU A 194 11.41 9.09 19.31
N ILE A 195 12.49 9.34 18.55
CA ILE A 195 12.92 10.68 18.18
C ILE A 195 11.83 11.38 17.34
N LEU A 196 11.26 10.68 16.37
CA LEU A 196 10.16 11.21 15.56
C LEU A 196 8.87 11.38 16.36
N ALA A 197 8.59 10.48 17.29
CA ALA A 197 7.46 10.62 18.21
C ALA A 197 7.61 11.89 19.09
N GLU A 198 8.80 12.12 19.66
CA GLU A 198 9.07 13.34 20.43
C GLU A 198 8.97 14.61 19.57
N GLN A 199 9.44 14.55 18.33
CA GLN A 199 9.32 15.67 17.40
C GLN A 199 7.84 15.96 17.09
N HIS A 200 7.04 14.95 16.77
CA HIS A 200 5.61 15.12 16.56
C HIS A 200 4.89 15.59 17.81
N TYR A 201 5.22 15.04 18.98
CA TYR A 201 4.66 15.49 20.25
C TYR A 201 4.83 16.99 20.48
N ARG A 202 6.03 17.53 20.23
CA ARG A 202 6.30 18.98 20.36
C ARG A 202 5.50 19.79 19.32
N VAL A 203 5.46 19.33 18.08
CA VAL A 203 4.75 20.03 16.99
C VAL A 203 3.24 20.08 17.26
N PHE A 204 2.64 18.92 17.56
CA PHE A 204 1.21 18.85 17.88
C PHE A 204 0.90 19.58 19.20
N GLY A 205 1.76 19.49 20.20
CA GLY A 205 1.60 20.23 21.44
C GLY A 205 1.52 21.74 21.21
N ASN A 206 2.44 22.29 20.42
CA ASN A 206 2.43 23.72 20.09
C ASN A 206 1.18 24.14 19.30
N TRP A 207 0.72 23.31 18.37
CA TRP A 207 -0.46 23.62 17.55
C TRP A 207 -1.78 23.47 18.29
N PHE A 208 -1.88 22.51 19.21
CA PHE A 208 -3.14 22.13 19.83
C PHE A 208 -3.36 22.74 21.22
N SER A 209 -2.28 23.16 21.89
CA SER A 209 -2.38 23.87 23.19
C SER A 209 -3.29 25.11 23.14
N PRO A 210 -3.22 26.00 22.12
CA PRO A 210 -4.14 27.13 22.02
C PRO A 210 -5.60 26.74 21.83
N LEU A 211 -5.88 25.51 21.40
CA LEU A 211 -7.22 24.98 21.23
C LEU A 211 -7.73 24.22 22.46
N GLY A 212 -6.96 24.19 23.56
CA GLY A 212 -7.32 23.49 24.78
C GLY A 212 -7.21 21.95 24.69
N ILE A 213 -6.50 21.43 23.69
CA ILE A 213 -6.33 19.98 23.47
C ILE A 213 -5.04 19.50 24.10
N THR A 214 -5.13 18.46 24.93
CA THR A 214 -3.95 17.83 25.55
C THR A 214 -3.32 16.83 24.60
N VAL A 215 -1.99 16.92 24.48
CA VAL A 215 -1.17 15.97 23.72
C VAL A 215 -0.33 15.15 24.66
N HIS A 216 -0.34 13.84 24.55
CA HIS A 216 0.44 12.92 25.35
C HIS A 216 1.54 12.24 24.51
N LEU A 217 2.67 11.95 25.13
CA LEU A 217 3.73 11.13 24.54
C LEU A 217 3.74 9.74 25.17
N HIS A 218 3.79 8.71 24.33
CA HIS A 218 3.96 7.33 24.79
C HIS A 218 4.96 6.58 23.91
N THR A 219 6.17 6.41 24.41
CA THR A 219 7.24 5.62 23.79
C THR A 219 7.68 4.53 24.72
N GLY A 220 8.60 3.68 24.28
CA GLY A 220 9.21 2.65 25.14
C GLY A 220 9.92 3.24 26.35
N SER A 221 10.56 4.42 26.19
CA SER A 221 11.36 5.07 27.24
C SER A 221 10.60 6.16 28.02
N LYS A 222 9.54 6.75 27.46
CA LYS A 222 8.85 7.90 28.04
C LYS A 222 7.33 7.77 27.96
N LYS A 223 6.64 8.09 29.05
CA LYS A 223 5.19 8.18 29.13
C LYS A 223 4.80 9.46 29.86
N THR A 224 4.07 10.36 29.16
CA THR A 224 3.46 11.53 29.78
C THR A 224 1.98 11.28 30.17
N LEU A 225 1.42 10.13 29.81
CA LEU A 225 0.11 9.67 30.24
C LEU A 225 0.12 9.48 31.76
N GLY A 226 -0.40 10.44 32.50
CA GLY A 226 -0.40 10.45 33.97
C GLY A 226 0.28 11.67 34.60
N GLU A 227 1.14 12.40 33.87
CA GLU A 227 1.68 13.69 34.27
C GLU A 227 0.76 14.83 33.79
N ILE A 228 -0.53 14.74 34.14
CA ILE A 228 -1.43 15.88 33.96
C ILE A 228 -1.09 16.85 35.09
N ASP A 229 -0.58 18.03 34.71
CA ASP A 229 -0.41 19.14 35.64
C ASP A 229 -1.71 19.31 36.44
N PRO A 230 -1.64 19.34 37.78
CA PRO A 230 -2.83 19.56 38.62
C PRO A 230 -3.65 20.77 38.21
N ALA A 231 -3.03 21.84 37.71
CA ALA A 231 -3.70 23.03 37.16
C ALA A 231 -4.46 22.74 35.85
N GLN A 232 -3.95 21.82 35.01
CA GLN A 232 -4.68 21.37 33.80
C GLN A 232 -5.82 20.40 34.15
N ARG A 233 -5.72 19.67 35.28
CA ARG A 233 -6.81 18.82 35.76
C ARG A 233 -8.03 19.62 36.19
N GLU A 234 -7.81 20.78 36.84
CA GLU A 234 -8.93 21.65 37.22
C GLU A 234 -9.61 22.31 36.02
N LEU A 235 -8.86 22.62 34.95
CA LEU A 235 -9.40 23.10 33.67
C LEU A 235 -10.08 21.99 32.85
N SER A 236 -9.67 20.73 33.06
CA SER A 236 -10.24 19.55 32.35
C SER A 236 -11.42 18.91 33.08
N MET A 237 -11.76 19.34 34.30
CA MET A 237 -12.88 18.81 35.08
C MET A 237 -14.24 19.52 34.79
N GLY A 238 -14.29 20.43 33.80
CA GLY A 238 -15.55 20.86 33.21
C GLY A 238 -16.17 19.73 32.38
N ASP A 239 -17.50 19.65 32.34
CA ASP A 239 -18.30 18.67 31.56
C ASP A 239 -18.01 18.64 30.04
N GLU A 240 -16.98 19.35 29.53
CA GLU A 240 -16.61 19.53 28.13
C GLU A 240 -15.12 19.30 27.84
N ALA A 241 -14.40 18.47 28.61
CA ALA A 241 -13.00 18.19 28.30
C ALA A 241 -12.86 17.50 26.95
N LEU A 242 -12.10 18.12 26.01
CA LEU A 242 -11.85 17.56 24.69
C LEU A 242 -11.03 16.27 24.77
N PRO A 243 -11.32 15.27 23.90
CA PRO A 243 -10.51 14.06 23.82
C PRO A 243 -9.04 14.36 23.51
N PRO A 244 -8.08 13.62 24.08
CA PRO A 244 -6.66 13.89 23.89
C PRO A 244 -6.10 13.35 22.56
N VAL A 245 -4.93 13.86 22.18
CA VAL A 245 -4.08 13.26 21.17
C VAL A 245 -2.95 12.47 21.85
N VAL A 246 -2.70 11.26 21.43
CA VAL A 246 -1.58 10.45 21.90
C VAL A 246 -0.59 10.25 20.77
N VAL A 247 0.64 10.70 20.97
CA VAL A 247 1.75 10.50 20.03
C VAL A 247 2.67 9.40 20.58
N GLY A 248 3.08 8.44 19.77
CA GLY A 248 4.00 7.43 20.25
C GLY A 248 4.54 6.48 19.18
N THR A 249 5.19 5.44 19.65
CA THR A 249 5.75 4.37 18.81
C THR A 249 4.87 3.11 18.87
N HIS A 250 5.33 2.01 18.29
CA HIS A 250 4.65 0.70 18.40
C HIS A 250 4.40 0.22 19.84
N ALA A 251 4.99 0.85 20.86
CA ALA A 251 4.65 0.60 22.26
C ALA A 251 3.23 1.05 22.66
N LEU A 252 2.51 1.73 21.76
CA LEU A 252 1.08 2.11 21.92
C LEU A 252 0.12 0.97 21.53
N VAL A 253 0.58 -0.03 20.79
CA VAL A 253 -0.18 -1.16 20.28
C VAL A 253 0.25 -2.43 20.98
#